data_eecd7c98927b5bce85ea7a1f2b928dfd
#
_entry.id   eecd7c98927b5bce85ea7a1f2b928dfd
#
_cell.length_a   1.000
_cell.length_b   1.000
_cell.length_c   1.000
_cell.angle_alpha   90.00
_cell.angle_beta   90.00
_cell.angle_gamma   90.00
#
_symmetry.space_group_name_H-M   'P 1'
#
loop_
_entity.id
_entity.type
_entity.pdbx_description
1 polymer ?
#
loop_
_entity_poly.entity_id
_entity_poly.type
_entity_poly.pdbx_seq_one_letter_code
_entity_poly.pdbx_strand_id
1 'polypeptide(L)'
;FNVGNRKVWNVNGASNLLELRDRTKTHVLRRLKQDILDLPDKIITPVYLNLKSKEYMALMGEYYDWMEDDREKKSLTVQFSMLMKVRQIIAENKINETCELVENIIEQGKKVIVFTNFTDTLNRIADHFGKKAVKLDGKMSKVARQNSVDQFQENDKIKVFVGNLKAAGVGITLTAAEAVIMNDLSFVPSDHSQAEDR
;
A
#
# COMPACT_ATOMS: atom_id res chain seq x y z
N PHE A 1 29.15 -8.76 16.50
CA PHE A 1 29.87 -7.77 17.31
C PHE A 1 29.82 -8.15 18.79
N ASN A 2 30.74 -7.63 19.59
CA ASN A 2 30.82 -7.93 21.02
C ASN A 2 30.12 -6.85 21.83
N VAL A 3 29.27 -7.27 22.78
CA VAL A 3 28.68 -6.37 23.80
C VAL A 3 29.09 -6.93 25.16
N GLY A 4 30.10 -6.29 25.79
CA GLY A 4 30.76 -6.83 26.97
C GLY A 4 31.43 -8.18 26.67
N ASN A 5 31.24 -9.17 27.54
CA ASN A 5 31.79 -10.52 27.38
C ASN A 5 30.92 -11.49 26.56
N ARG A 6 29.85 -11.02 25.89
CA ARG A 6 28.95 -11.87 25.08
C ARG A 6 29.10 -11.56 23.61
N LYS A 7 29.24 -12.62 22.79
CA LYS A 7 29.11 -12.51 21.35
C LYS A 7 27.61 -12.36 21.00
N VAL A 8 27.22 -11.24 20.42
CA VAL A 8 25.86 -11.00 19.94
C VAL A 8 25.87 -11.13 18.40
N TRP A 9 25.00 -11.98 17.89
CA TRP A 9 24.82 -12.11 16.46
C TRP A 9 24.06 -10.92 15.90
N ASN A 10 24.62 -10.25 14.91
CA ASN A 10 23.89 -9.25 14.16
C ASN A 10 23.07 -9.93 13.08
N VAL A 11 21.77 -10.00 13.28
CA VAL A 11 20.81 -10.59 12.32
C VAL A 11 20.22 -9.59 11.32
N ASN A 12 20.58 -8.30 11.46
CA ASN A 12 20.06 -7.21 10.62
C ASN A 12 20.97 -6.89 9.43
N GLY A 13 21.93 -7.75 9.13
CA GLY A 13 22.86 -7.57 8.02
C GLY A 13 22.89 -8.77 7.09
N ALA A 14 23.48 -8.57 5.92
CA ALA A 14 23.77 -9.66 4.99
C ALA A 14 25.29 -9.80 4.87
N SER A 15 25.81 -11.00 5.12
CA SER A 15 27.23 -11.36 4.95
C SER A 15 27.34 -12.56 4.01
N ASN A 16 28.49 -12.68 3.35
CA ASN A 16 28.84 -13.82 2.48
C ASN A 16 27.78 -14.08 1.37
N LEU A 17 27.25 -13.01 0.76
CA LEU A 17 26.19 -13.10 -0.27
C LEU A 17 26.60 -13.95 -1.48
N LEU A 18 27.88 -13.93 -1.87
CA LEU A 18 28.38 -14.76 -2.97
C LEU A 18 28.35 -16.24 -2.62
N GLU A 19 28.80 -16.61 -1.42
CA GLU A 19 28.74 -17.97 -0.93
C GLU A 19 27.28 -18.48 -0.80
N LEU A 20 26.40 -17.64 -0.27
CA LEU A 20 24.97 -17.96 -0.18
C LEU A 20 24.37 -18.22 -1.57
N ARG A 21 24.66 -17.35 -2.54
CA ARG A 21 24.23 -17.51 -3.92
C ARG A 21 24.74 -18.84 -4.52
N ASP A 22 26.02 -19.16 -4.30
CA ASP A 22 26.61 -20.39 -4.85
C ASP A 22 26.02 -21.65 -4.21
N ARG A 23 25.73 -21.63 -2.91
CA ARG A 23 25.07 -22.73 -2.21
C ARG A 23 23.61 -22.90 -2.61
N THR A 24 22.92 -21.81 -2.95
CA THR A 24 21.47 -21.84 -3.25
C THR A 24 21.15 -21.95 -4.74
N LYS A 25 22.09 -21.72 -5.65
CA LYS A 25 21.84 -21.69 -7.11
C LYS A 25 21.21 -22.94 -7.71
N THR A 26 21.41 -24.11 -7.06
CA THR A 26 20.80 -25.36 -7.50
C THR A 26 19.37 -25.55 -7.03
N HIS A 27 18.93 -24.77 -6.02
CA HIS A 27 17.63 -24.89 -5.37
C HIS A 27 16.75 -23.64 -5.53
N VAL A 28 17.37 -22.50 -5.86
CA VAL A 28 16.70 -21.22 -6.01
C VAL A 28 16.92 -20.68 -7.41
N LEU A 29 15.84 -20.62 -8.19
CA LEU A 29 15.83 -19.97 -9.50
C LEU A 29 15.22 -18.57 -9.36
N ARG A 30 16.03 -17.53 -9.51
CA ARG A 30 15.57 -16.14 -9.58
C ARG A 30 15.63 -15.63 -11.03
N ARG A 31 14.49 -15.24 -11.54
CA ARG A 31 14.37 -14.58 -12.84
C ARG A 31 13.76 -13.20 -12.66
N LEU A 32 14.30 -12.19 -13.32
CA LEU A 32 13.72 -10.85 -13.32
C LEU A 32 12.64 -10.78 -14.42
N LYS A 33 11.54 -10.09 -14.16
CA LYS A 33 10.44 -9.92 -15.13
C LYS A 33 10.93 -9.31 -16.44
N GLN A 34 11.78 -8.29 -16.35
CA GLN A 34 12.37 -7.59 -17.48
C GLN A 34 13.24 -8.48 -18.40
N ASP A 35 13.74 -9.62 -17.86
CA ASP A 35 14.60 -10.53 -18.64
C ASP A 35 13.82 -11.62 -19.38
N ILE A 36 12.50 -11.77 -19.04
CA ILE A 36 11.71 -12.93 -19.49
C ILE A 36 10.42 -12.50 -20.18
N LEU A 37 9.82 -11.41 -19.74
CA LEU A 37 8.53 -10.94 -20.22
C LEU A 37 8.73 -9.68 -21.07
N ASP A 38 8.17 -9.72 -22.28
CA ASP A 38 8.02 -8.54 -23.12
C ASP A 38 6.75 -7.80 -22.71
N LEU A 39 6.86 -7.00 -21.66
CA LEU A 39 5.77 -6.20 -21.12
C LEU A 39 6.01 -4.72 -21.44
N PRO A 40 4.94 -3.95 -21.70
CA PRO A 40 5.06 -2.51 -21.85
C PRO A 40 5.62 -1.88 -20.58
N ASP A 41 6.33 -0.77 -20.74
CA ASP A 41 6.90 -0.03 -19.63
C ASP A 41 5.83 0.45 -18.65
N LYS A 42 6.11 0.26 -17.37
CA LYS A 42 5.25 0.77 -16.31
C LYS A 42 5.43 2.29 -16.18
N ILE A 43 4.34 3.02 -16.33
CA ILE A 43 4.32 4.48 -16.17
C ILE A 43 3.85 4.79 -14.75
N ILE A 44 4.70 5.49 -13.99
CA ILE A 44 4.38 5.97 -12.63
C ILE A 44 4.17 7.48 -12.70
N THR A 45 2.97 7.93 -12.40
CA THR A 45 2.61 9.36 -12.42
C THR A 45 2.27 9.83 -11.00
N PRO A 46 3.09 10.67 -10.36
CA PRO A 46 2.73 11.28 -9.09
C PRO A 46 1.66 12.35 -9.30
N VAL A 47 0.58 12.30 -8.51
CA VAL A 47 -0.46 13.31 -8.47
C VAL A 47 -0.29 14.13 -7.18
N TYR A 48 0.01 15.42 -7.32
CA TYR A 48 0.21 16.32 -6.20
C TYR A 48 -1.10 17.02 -5.86
N LEU A 49 -1.52 16.88 -4.61
CA LEU A 49 -2.75 17.49 -4.08
C LEU A 49 -2.41 18.57 -3.05
N ASN A 50 -3.15 19.67 -3.10
CA ASN A 50 -2.98 20.75 -2.13
C ASN A 50 -3.97 20.56 -0.97
N LEU A 51 -3.50 19.90 0.09
CA LEU A 51 -4.30 19.65 1.30
C LEU A 51 -4.40 20.94 2.14
N LYS A 52 -5.60 21.51 2.20
CA LYS A 52 -5.95 22.67 3.06
C LYS A 52 -6.95 22.27 4.15
N SER A 53 -6.89 21.04 4.65
CA SER A 53 -7.77 20.58 5.72
C SER A 53 -7.44 21.28 7.04
N LYS A 54 -8.47 21.86 7.68
CA LYS A 54 -8.33 22.46 9.02
C LYS A 54 -7.88 21.43 10.05
N GLU A 55 -8.36 20.19 9.92
CA GLU A 55 -8.01 19.07 10.80
C GLU A 55 -6.53 18.70 10.68
N TYR A 56 -6.01 18.65 9.44
CA TYR A 56 -4.59 18.43 9.20
C TYR A 56 -3.73 19.53 9.83
N MET A 57 -4.10 20.80 9.62
CA MET A 57 -3.34 21.92 10.17
C MET A 57 -3.37 21.95 11.70
N ALA A 58 -4.53 21.65 12.31
CA ALA A 58 -4.65 21.56 13.77
C ALA A 58 -3.77 20.43 14.33
N LEU A 59 -3.82 19.23 13.75
CA LEU A 59 -3.01 18.10 14.20
C LEU A 59 -1.51 18.34 14.00
N MET A 60 -1.12 19.02 12.92
CA MET A 60 0.28 19.41 12.72
C MET A 60 0.73 20.42 13.75
N GLY A 61 -0.14 21.38 14.14
CA GLY A 61 0.13 22.30 15.26
C GLY A 61 0.38 21.53 16.56
N GLU A 62 -0.53 20.64 16.95
CA GLU A 62 -0.38 19.80 18.14
C GLU A 62 0.93 18.96 18.11
N TYR A 63 1.28 18.45 16.93
CA TYR A 63 2.50 17.68 16.74
C TYR A 63 3.77 18.53 16.96
N TYR A 64 3.80 19.75 16.41
CA TYR A 64 4.94 20.66 16.61
C TYR A 64 5.05 21.14 18.04
N ASP A 65 3.94 21.54 18.68
CA ASP A 65 3.91 21.96 20.09
C ASP A 65 4.42 20.84 20.99
N TRP A 66 3.99 19.60 20.72
CA TRP A 66 4.49 18.43 21.45
C TRP A 66 5.98 18.16 21.19
N MET A 67 6.47 18.38 19.98
CA MET A 67 7.89 18.20 19.63
C MET A 67 8.79 19.24 20.33
N GLU A 68 8.30 20.45 20.57
CA GLU A 68 9.02 21.53 21.24
C GLU A 68 9.01 21.40 22.78
N ASP A 69 8.07 20.63 23.34
CA ASP A 69 8.01 20.43 24.80
C ASP A 69 9.11 19.46 25.26
N ASP A 70 10.17 20.02 25.87
CA ASP A 70 11.32 19.29 26.41
C ASP A 70 11.04 18.56 27.74
N ARG A 71 9.88 18.81 28.38
CA ARG A 71 9.54 18.28 29.70
C ARG A 71 9.15 16.81 29.71
N GLU A 72 8.71 16.28 28.56
CA GLU A 72 8.36 14.87 28.43
C GLU A 72 9.44 14.07 27.70
N LYS A 73 9.81 12.90 28.24
CA LYS A 73 10.60 11.93 27.49
C LYS A 73 9.75 11.45 26.32
N LYS A 74 10.06 11.93 25.11
CA LYS A 74 9.34 11.64 23.88
C LYS A 74 9.35 10.14 23.58
N SER A 75 8.28 9.44 23.95
CA SER A 75 8.14 8.02 23.68
C SER A 75 8.00 7.80 22.18
N LEU A 76 8.79 6.89 21.61
CA LEU A 76 8.68 6.48 20.21
C LEU A 76 7.27 5.99 19.85
N THR A 77 6.57 5.38 20.80
CA THR A 77 5.18 4.92 20.61
C THR A 77 4.23 6.08 20.39
N VAL A 78 4.37 7.18 21.12
CA VAL A 78 3.55 8.38 20.96
C VAL A 78 3.84 9.05 19.62
N GLN A 79 5.12 9.20 19.26
CA GLN A 79 5.53 9.74 17.96
C GLN A 79 4.91 8.95 16.81
N PHE A 80 5.00 7.62 16.87
CA PHE A 80 4.44 6.75 15.85
C PHE A 80 2.91 6.85 15.77
N SER A 81 2.22 6.93 16.92
CA SER A 81 0.75 7.07 16.92
C SER A 81 0.28 8.39 16.34
N MET A 82 0.98 9.50 16.63
CA MET A 82 0.71 10.81 16.01
C MET A 82 0.93 10.78 14.49
N LEU A 83 2.06 10.20 14.05
CA LEU A 83 2.34 10.03 12.62
C LEU A 83 1.25 9.21 11.91
N MET A 84 0.74 8.16 12.55
CA MET A 84 -0.36 7.37 11.99
C MET A 84 -1.66 8.16 11.88
N LYS A 85 -1.99 9.02 12.85
CA LYS A 85 -3.15 9.92 12.77
C LYS A 85 -3.01 10.93 11.61
N VAL A 86 -1.84 11.56 11.48
CA VAL A 86 -1.56 12.48 10.36
C VAL A 86 -1.78 11.76 9.02
N ARG A 87 -1.22 10.57 8.86
CA ARG A 87 -1.37 9.78 7.63
C ARG A 87 -2.82 9.39 7.34
N GLN A 88 -3.59 9.07 8.37
CA GLN A 88 -5.01 8.76 8.22
C GLN A 88 -5.79 9.97 7.70
N ILE A 89 -5.60 11.15 8.32
CA ILE A 89 -6.24 12.40 7.86
C ILE A 89 -5.86 12.73 6.41
N ILE A 90 -4.59 12.56 6.06
CA ILE A 90 -4.13 12.76 4.67
C ILE A 90 -4.83 11.79 3.72
N ALA A 91 -4.93 10.50 4.08
CA ALA A 91 -5.58 9.50 3.24
C ALA A 91 -7.08 9.79 3.04
N GLU A 92 -7.77 10.23 4.11
CA GLU A 92 -9.19 10.60 4.06
C GLU A 92 -9.44 11.85 3.20
N ASN A 93 -8.57 12.85 3.31
CA ASN A 93 -8.68 14.09 2.52
C ASN A 93 -8.39 13.90 1.02
N LYS A 94 -7.81 12.77 0.62
CA LYS A 94 -7.55 12.42 -0.78
C LYS A 94 -8.70 11.66 -1.46
N ILE A 95 -9.72 11.25 -0.71
CA ILE A 95 -10.77 10.35 -1.22
C ILE A 95 -11.47 10.94 -2.45
N ASN A 96 -11.83 12.22 -2.42
CA ASN A 96 -12.57 12.85 -3.51
C ASN A 96 -11.76 12.84 -4.81
N GLU A 97 -10.51 13.29 -4.75
CA GLU A 97 -9.61 13.32 -5.90
C GLU A 97 -9.26 11.90 -6.39
N THR A 98 -9.14 10.95 -5.46
CA THR A 98 -8.97 9.54 -5.83
C THR A 98 -10.20 9.02 -6.56
N CYS A 99 -11.41 9.33 -6.09
CA CYS A 99 -12.65 8.95 -6.77
C CYS A 99 -12.77 9.58 -8.16
N GLU A 100 -12.44 10.86 -8.33
CA GLU A 100 -12.41 11.53 -9.63
C GLU A 100 -11.43 10.87 -10.60
N LEU A 101 -10.23 10.51 -10.15
CA LEU A 101 -9.26 9.78 -10.97
C LEU A 101 -9.79 8.41 -11.39
N VAL A 102 -10.43 7.69 -10.47
CA VAL A 102 -11.05 6.39 -10.74
C VAL A 102 -12.17 6.54 -11.76
N GLU A 103 -13.04 7.55 -11.64
CA GLU A 103 -14.13 7.82 -12.59
C GLU A 103 -13.58 8.05 -14.00
N ASN A 104 -12.56 8.89 -14.15
CA ASN A 104 -11.90 9.15 -15.42
C ASN A 104 -11.35 7.86 -16.09
N ILE A 105 -10.84 6.91 -15.29
CA ILE A 105 -10.33 5.64 -15.79
C ILE A 105 -11.49 4.73 -16.22
N ILE A 106 -12.57 4.68 -15.42
CA ILE A 106 -13.76 3.89 -15.73
C ILE A 106 -14.47 4.38 -17.00
N GLU A 107 -14.53 5.70 -17.22
CA GLU A 107 -15.11 6.30 -18.42
C GLU A 107 -14.37 5.89 -19.70
N GLN A 108 -13.07 5.57 -19.60
CA GLN A 108 -12.28 4.99 -20.68
C GLN A 108 -12.54 3.48 -20.88
N GLY A 109 -13.50 2.89 -20.14
CA GLY A 109 -13.85 1.47 -20.21
C GLY A 109 -12.95 0.55 -19.37
N LYS A 110 -11.92 1.08 -18.71
CA LYS A 110 -10.88 0.33 -18.01
C LYS A 110 -11.30 -0.09 -16.61
N LYS A 111 -10.64 -1.13 -16.09
CA LYS A 111 -10.73 -1.53 -14.67
C LYS A 111 -9.55 -0.95 -13.89
N VAL A 112 -9.79 -0.60 -12.63
CA VAL A 112 -8.80 0.05 -11.77
C VAL A 112 -8.73 -0.58 -10.40
N ILE A 113 -7.53 -0.67 -9.86
CA ILE A 113 -7.26 -1.07 -8.47
C ILE A 113 -6.93 0.18 -7.66
N VAL A 114 -7.52 0.31 -6.49
CA VAL A 114 -7.18 1.36 -5.51
C VAL A 114 -6.66 0.71 -4.25
N PHE A 115 -5.45 1.05 -3.85
CA PHE A 115 -4.86 0.59 -2.60
C PHE A 115 -4.83 1.69 -1.56
N THR A 116 -5.16 1.32 -0.32
CA THR A 116 -5.04 2.16 0.88
C THR A 116 -4.64 1.32 2.08
N ASN A 117 -4.01 1.94 3.08
CA ASN A 117 -3.68 1.27 4.34
C ASN A 117 -4.81 1.36 5.39
N PHE A 118 -5.77 2.26 5.20
CA PHE A 118 -6.81 2.58 6.18
C PHE A 118 -8.16 2.00 5.79
N THR A 119 -8.77 1.24 6.72
CA THR A 119 -10.04 0.55 6.48
C THR A 119 -11.19 1.53 6.23
N ASP A 120 -11.21 2.67 6.92
CA ASP A 120 -12.27 3.67 6.75
C ASP A 120 -12.19 4.32 5.36
N THR A 121 -11.00 4.67 4.92
CA THR A 121 -10.74 5.16 3.56
C THR A 121 -11.17 4.13 2.51
N LEU A 122 -10.80 2.85 2.70
CA LEU A 122 -11.20 1.74 1.85
C LEU A 122 -12.72 1.65 1.72
N ASN A 123 -13.44 1.66 2.85
CA ASN A 123 -14.88 1.57 2.84
C ASN A 123 -15.53 2.77 2.13
N ARG A 124 -15.09 3.98 2.42
CA ARG A 124 -15.63 5.20 1.80
C ARG A 124 -15.43 5.22 0.28
N ILE A 125 -14.26 4.81 -0.21
CA ILE A 125 -14.00 4.70 -1.65
C ILE A 125 -14.90 3.60 -2.25
N ALA A 126 -14.98 2.41 -1.63
CA ALA A 126 -15.81 1.33 -2.14
C ALA A 126 -17.31 1.68 -2.14
N ASP A 127 -17.79 2.35 -1.10
CA ASP A 127 -19.20 2.79 -0.98
C ASP A 127 -19.54 3.85 -2.02
N HIS A 128 -18.61 4.74 -2.39
CA HIS A 128 -18.79 5.73 -3.47
C HIS A 128 -19.13 5.05 -4.80
N PHE A 129 -18.44 3.97 -5.16
CA PHE A 129 -18.67 3.23 -6.41
C PHE A 129 -19.78 2.17 -6.30
N GLY A 130 -20.18 1.82 -5.09
CA GLY A 130 -21.30 0.92 -4.81
C GLY A 130 -21.20 -0.40 -5.59
N LYS A 131 -22.20 -0.70 -6.42
CA LYS A 131 -22.28 -1.96 -7.18
C LYS A 131 -21.17 -2.14 -8.25
N LYS A 132 -20.42 -1.10 -8.57
CA LYS A 132 -19.29 -1.18 -9.51
C LYS A 132 -17.98 -1.54 -8.82
N ALA A 133 -17.97 -1.60 -7.49
CA ALA A 133 -16.78 -1.88 -6.70
C ALA A 133 -16.88 -3.19 -5.92
N VAL A 134 -15.73 -3.84 -5.76
CA VAL A 134 -15.50 -4.89 -4.76
C VAL A 134 -14.39 -4.44 -3.82
N LYS A 135 -14.41 -4.94 -2.59
CA LYS A 135 -13.40 -4.60 -1.58
C LYS A 135 -12.70 -5.83 -1.03
N LEU A 136 -11.46 -5.63 -0.59
CA LEU A 136 -10.68 -6.63 0.11
C LEU A 136 -9.95 -6.01 1.29
N ASP A 137 -10.35 -6.39 2.49
CA ASP A 137 -9.70 -5.97 3.73
C ASP A 137 -9.06 -7.14 4.49
N GLY A 138 -8.31 -6.80 5.57
CA GLY A 138 -7.62 -7.80 6.38
C GLY A 138 -8.53 -8.71 7.20
N LYS A 139 -9.79 -8.34 7.43
CA LYS A 139 -10.75 -9.09 8.27
C LYS A 139 -11.57 -10.11 7.47
N MET A 140 -11.53 -10.04 6.15
CA MET A 140 -12.29 -10.94 5.29
C MET A 140 -11.77 -12.37 5.35
N SER A 141 -12.68 -13.35 5.32
CA SER A 141 -12.35 -14.77 5.20
C SER A 141 -11.66 -15.07 3.85
N LYS A 142 -10.93 -16.18 3.77
CA LYS A 142 -10.28 -16.60 2.51
C LYS A 142 -11.30 -16.74 1.35
N VAL A 143 -12.48 -17.29 1.64
CA VAL A 143 -13.55 -17.47 0.65
C VAL A 143 -14.07 -16.11 0.16
N ALA A 144 -14.33 -15.17 1.08
CA ALA A 144 -14.79 -13.84 0.70
C ALA A 144 -13.75 -13.07 -0.13
N ARG A 145 -12.46 -13.21 0.21
CA ARG A 145 -11.36 -12.62 -0.57
C ARG A 145 -11.33 -13.17 -1.99
N GLN A 146 -11.41 -14.51 -2.14
CA GLN A 146 -11.42 -15.13 -3.46
C GLN A 146 -12.62 -14.66 -4.27
N ASN A 147 -13.81 -14.64 -3.67
CA ASN A 147 -15.01 -14.14 -4.36
C ASN A 147 -14.86 -12.69 -4.83
N SER A 148 -14.21 -11.81 -4.05
CA SER A 148 -13.94 -10.43 -4.48
C SER A 148 -12.99 -10.38 -5.67
N VAL A 149 -11.95 -11.23 -5.69
CA VAL A 149 -11.03 -11.35 -6.81
C VAL A 149 -11.75 -11.88 -8.06
N ASP A 150 -12.49 -12.96 -7.94
CA ASP A 150 -13.22 -13.58 -9.06
C ASP A 150 -14.26 -12.62 -9.65
N GLN A 151 -15.00 -11.91 -8.80
CA GLN A 151 -15.94 -10.87 -9.24
C GLN A 151 -15.25 -9.74 -10.00
N PHE A 152 -14.08 -9.30 -9.55
CA PHE A 152 -13.34 -8.26 -10.26
C PHE A 152 -12.80 -8.76 -11.60
N GLN A 153 -12.28 -9.99 -11.64
CA GLN A 153 -11.69 -10.57 -12.85
C GLN A 153 -12.74 -10.87 -13.92
N GLU A 154 -13.87 -11.50 -13.54
CA GLU A 154 -14.81 -12.11 -14.49
C GLU A 154 -16.03 -11.24 -14.79
N ASN A 155 -16.41 -10.33 -13.88
CA ASN A 155 -17.62 -9.53 -14.04
C ASN A 155 -17.30 -8.14 -14.61
N ASP A 156 -17.74 -7.90 -15.83
CA ASP A 156 -17.55 -6.61 -16.52
C ASP A 156 -18.27 -5.42 -15.86
N LYS A 157 -19.27 -5.67 -15.02
CA LYS A 157 -19.96 -4.62 -14.28
C LYS A 157 -19.13 -4.11 -13.09
N ILE A 158 -18.18 -4.91 -12.63
CA ILE A 158 -17.24 -4.52 -11.58
C ILE A 158 -16.03 -3.85 -12.24
N LYS A 159 -15.85 -2.57 -11.95
CA LYS A 159 -14.79 -1.75 -12.54
C LYS A 159 -13.70 -1.36 -11.53
N VAL A 160 -14.02 -1.40 -10.24
CA VAL A 160 -13.12 -0.94 -9.18
C VAL A 160 -12.84 -2.07 -8.20
N PHE A 161 -11.57 -2.30 -7.91
CA PHE A 161 -11.13 -3.14 -6.81
C PHE A 161 -10.48 -2.25 -5.74
N VAL A 162 -11.06 -2.19 -4.55
CA VAL A 162 -10.51 -1.41 -3.44
C VAL A 162 -9.89 -2.35 -2.43
N GLY A 163 -8.57 -2.27 -2.25
CA GLY A 163 -7.84 -3.21 -1.40
C GLY A 163 -7.02 -2.54 -0.30
N ASN A 164 -6.98 -3.17 0.88
CA ASN A 164 -5.97 -2.82 1.86
C ASN A 164 -4.60 -3.32 1.37
N LEU A 165 -3.61 -2.43 1.32
CA LEU A 165 -2.31 -2.69 0.73
C LEU A 165 -1.62 -3.94 1.31
N LYS A 166 -1.69 -4.14 2.61
CA LYS A 166 -1.12 -5.33 3.28
C LYS A 166 -1.92 -6.60 3.02
N ALA A 167 -3.25 -6.50 2.97
CA ALA A 167 -4.12 -7.68 2.80
C ALA A 167 -4.24 -8.12 1.33
N ALA A 168 -4.25 -7.18 0.41
CA ALA A 168 -4.39 -7.41 -1.03
C ALA A 168 -3.04 -7.43 -1.76
N GLY A 169 -1.96 -6.97 -1.13
CA GLY A 169 -0.61 -6.95 -1.70
C GLY A 169 0.07 -8.33 -1.78
N VAL A 170 -0.53 -9.41 -1.24
CA VAL A 170 0.09 -10.75 -1.23
C VAL A 170 -0.88 -11.82 -1.70
N GLY A 171 -0.44 -12.64 -2.67
CA GLY A 171 -1.10 -13.89 -3.03
C GLY A 171 -2.38 -13.78 -3.85
N ILE A 172 -2.69 -12.63 -4.44
CA ILE A 172 -3.81 -12.47 -5.38
C ILE A 172 -3.32 -12.02 -6.76
N THR A 173 -4.07 -12.30 -7.79
CA THR A 173 -3.80 -11.89 -9.17
C THR A 173 -4.97 -11.04 -9.68
N LEU A 174 -4.69 -9.83 -10.16
CA LEU A 174 -5.69 -8.85 -10.58
C LEU A 174 -5.40 -8.34 -12.01
N THR A 175 -5.14 -9.26 -12.94
CA THR A 175 -4.72 -8.95 -14.31
C THR A 175 -5.79 -8.24 -15.15
N ALA A 176 -7.04 -8.19 -14.70
CA ALA A 176 -8.09 -7.45 -15.38
C ALA A 176 -7.94 -5.92 -15.24
N ALA A 177 -7.09 -5.44 -14.33
CA ALA A 177 -6.87 -4.01 -14.15
C ALA A 177 -5.79 -3.48 -15.10
N GLU A 178 -6.02 -2.28 -15.61
CA GLU A 178 -5.07 -1.56 -16.44
C GLU A 178 -4.40 -0.41 -15.68
N ALA A 179 -4.93 -0.04 -14.53
CA ALA A 179 -4.40 1.03 -13.69
C ALA A 179 -4.43 0.66 -12.21
N VAL A 180 -3.43 1.16 -11.49
CA VAL A 180 -3.33 1.04 -10.03
C VAL A 180 -3.16 2.42 -9.43
N ILE A 181 -3.99 2.75 -8.45
CA ILE A 181 -3.91 4.01 -7.70
C ILE A 181 -3.50 3.68 -6.25
N MET A 182 -2.44 4.32 -5.78
CA MET A 182 -2.02 4.30 -4.39
C MET A 182 -2.58 5.55 -3.70
N ASN A 183 -3.69 5.42 -2.97
CA ASN A 183 -4.26 6.54 -2.22
C ASN A 183 -3.31 7.00 -1.10
N ASP A 184 -2.66 6.06 -0.46
CA ASP A 184 -1.61 6.29 0.53
C ASP A 184 -0.51 5.24 0.44
N LEU A 185 0.68 5.57 0.93
CA LEU A 185 1.87 4.73 0.79
C LEU A 185 2.14 3.92 2.06
N SER A 186 2.71 2.71 1.93
CA SER A 186 3.25 1.94 3.06
C SER A 186 4.62 2.52 3.49
N PHE A 187 5.04 2.21 4.72
CA PHE A 187 6.41 2.43 5.16
C PHE A 187 7.41 1.45 4.52
N VAL A 188 6.90 0.38 3.94
CA VAL A 188 7.71 -0.70 3.37
C VAL A 188 7.67 -0.60 1.84
N PRO A 189 8.79 -0.22 1.17
CA PRO A 189 8.83 -0.05 -0.28
C PRO A 189 8.45 -1.31 -1.06
N SER A 190 8.75 -2.50 -0.54
CA SER A 190 8.38 -3.77 -1.19
C SER A 190 6.87 -4.00 -1.29
N ASP A 191 6.08 -3.40 -0.37
CA ASP A 191 4.61 -3.49 -0.44
C ASP A 191 4.09 -2.80 -1.71
N HIS A 192 4.69 -1.68 -2.08
CA HIS A 192 4.34 -0.94 -3.31
C HIS A 192 4.68 -1.76 -4.55
N SER A 193 5.92 -2.23 -4.65
CA SER A 193 6.35 -3.03 -5.81
C SER A 193 5.50 -4.28 -5.98
N GLN A 194 5.11 -4.93 -4.89
CA GLN A 194 4.21 -6.09 -4.95
C GLN A 194 2.79 -5.73 -5.38
N ALA A 195 2.28 -4.59 -4.92
CA ALA A 195 0.94 -4.12 -5.28
C ALA A 195 0.86 -3.64 -6.74
N GLU A 196 1.89 -2.98 -7.22
CA GLU A 196 2.00 -2.49 -8.61
C GLU A 196 2.14 -3.62 -9.64
N ASP A 197 2.58 -4.78 -9.20
CA ASP A 197 2.81 -5.97 -10.05
C ASP A 197 1.60 -6.91 -10.13
N ARG A 198 0.40 -6.46 -9.71
CA ARG A 198 -0.85 -7.22 -9.73
C ARG A 198 -1.66 -7.01 -10.99
#